data_673f6fac173e99993afc7acae7c29dde
#
_entry.id   673f6fac173e99993afc7acae7c29dde
#
_cell.length_a   1.000
_cell.length_b   1.000
_cell.length_c   1.000
_cell.angle_alpha   90.00
_cell.angle_beta   90.00
_cell.angle_gamma   90.00
#
_symmetry.space_group_name_H-M   'P 1'
#
loop_
_entity.id
_entity.type
_entity.pdbx_description
1 polymer ?
#
loop_
_entity_poly.entity_id
_entity_poly.type
_entity_poly.pdbx_seq_one_letter_code
_entity_poly.pdbx_strand_id
1 'polypeptide(L)'
;KQMNVDGKLKCKKKIVYMPQDPTLLFVKDQLFEDLLEMGKEKEVKIDKLLEMADLMREKKSHPYDLSGGQQQMAALIKVLLADPEILLLDEPTKGMDREHSRKFGELLRKLTDQGKTIFIVSHDLEFCAEYADRVGMMFDGKIEGIDEPSKFFAQNYFYTTECAKITRDFEKVIILPQEVVSVC
;
A
#
# COMPACT_ATOMS: atom_id res chain seq x y z
N LYS A 1 -12.62 19.45 2.51
CA LYS A 1 -13.25 19.70 3.85
C LYS A 1 -12.22 19.29 4.88
N GLN A 2 -11.59 20.24 5.59
CA GLN A 2 -10.81 19.91 6.77
C GLN A 2 -11.76 19.34 7.82
N MET A 3 -11.54 18.09 8.21
CA MET A 3 -12.21 17.53 9.39
C MET A 3 -11.61 18.19 10.62
N ASN A 4 -12.43 18.75 11.49
CA ASN A 4 -12.00 19.16 12.82
C ASN A 4 -11.66 17.89 13.61
N VAL A 5 -10.38 17.72 13.93
CA VAL A 5 -9.91 16.62 14.77
C VAL A 5 -9.75 17.17 16.18
N ASP A 6 -10.56 16.67 17.12
CA ASP A 6 -10.35 16.92 18.54
C ASP A 6 -9.18 16.05 19.03
N GLY A 7 -8.02 16.67 19.23
CA GLY A 7 -6.83 15.99 19.68
C GLY A 7 -5.55 16.72 19.32
N LYS A 8 -4.44 16.35 19.99
CA LYS A 8 -3.09 16.86 19.70
C LYS A 8 -2.25 15.76 19.08
N LEU A 9 -2.01 15.85 17.78
CA LEU A 9 -1.02 15.02 17.09
C LEU A 9 0.35 15.73 17.19
N LYS A 10 1.34 15.09 17.84
CA LYS A 10 2.74 15.54 17.83
C LYS A 10 3.57 14.49 17.11
N CYS A 11 3.93 14.76 15.87
CA CYS A 11 4.87 13.94 15.12
C CYS A 11 6.03 14.83 14.63
N LYS A 12 7.26 14.41 14.90
CA LYS A 12 8.48 15.08 14.38
C LYS A 12 8.96 14.46 13.06
N LYS A 13 8.40 13.32 12.69
CA LYS A 13 8.78 12.59 11.49
C LYS A 13 8.08 13.15 10.26
N LYS A 14 8.75 13.06 9.11
CA LYS A 14 8.17 13.45 7.83
C LYS A 14 7.11 12.45 7.40
N ILE A 15 5.88 12.91 7.31
CA ILE A 15 4.71 12.12 6.90
C ILE A 15 4.32 12.52 5.49
N VAL A 16 4.05 11.55 4.62
CA VAL A 16 3.47 11.78 3.29
C VAL A 16 2.25 10.91 3.12
N TYR A 17 1.23 11.48 2.48
CA TYR A 17 -0.04 10.84 2.20
C TYR A 17 -0.20 10.56 0.71
N MET A 18 -0.63 9.35 0.38
CA MET A 18 -1.03 8.94 -0.96
C MET A 18 -2.54 8.72 -0.98
N PRO A 19 -3.29 9.53 -1.74
CA PRO A 19 -4.76 9.42 -1.80
C PRO A 19 -5.19 8.20 -2.60
N GLN A 20 -6.45 7.78 -2.40
CA GLN A 20 -7.09 6.68 -3.12
C GLN A 20 -7.10 6.87 -4.65
N ASP A 21 -7.30 8.12 -5.10
CA ASP A 21 -7.17 8.49 -6.52
C ASP A 21 -5.74 9.00 -6.78
N PRO A 22 -4.88 8.19 -7.40
CA PRO A 22 -3.48 8.55 -7.65
C PRO A 22 -3.34 9.71 -8.64
N THR A 23 -4.36 9.95 -9.49
CA THR A 23 -4.32 11.01 -10.51
C THR A 23 -4.24 12.39 -9.91
N LEU A 24 -4.72 12.57 -8.68
CA LEU A 24 -4.63 13.82 -7.93
C LEU A 24 -3.19 14.28 -7.65
N LEU A 25 -2.23 13.39 -7.77
CA LEU A 25 -0.83 13.69 -7.54
C LEU A 25 -0.10 14.16 -8.80
N PHE A 26 -0.64 13.91 -10.00
CA PHE A 26 0.04 14.22 -11.26
C PHE A 26 -0.42 15.55 -11.82
N VAL A 27 0.56 16.36 -12.27
CA VAL A 27 0.34 17.73 -12.79
C VAL A 27 1.04 17.99 -14.12
N LYS A 28 1.88 17.07 -14.60
CA LYS A 28 2.61 17.19 -15.87
C LYS A 28 2.12 16.19 -16.89
N ASP A 29 2.40 16.49 -18.16
CA ASP A 29 2.01 15.66 -19.30
C ASP A 29 2.91 14.43 -19.49
N GLN A 30 4.09 14.39 -18.86
CA GLN A 30 4.99 13.25 -18.89
C GLN A 30 5.32 12.80 -17.45
N LEU A 31 5.28 11.48 -17.23
CA LEU A 31 5.55 10.89 -15.93
C LEU A 31 6.90 11.32 -15.36
N PHE A 32 7.97 11.28 -16.17
CA PHE A 32 9.30 11.64 -15.72
C PHE A 32 9.42 13.11 -15.31
N GLU A 33 8.83 14.02 -16.07
CA GLU A 33 8.83 15.44 -15.74
C GLU A 33 8.08 15.72 -14.46
N ASP A 34 6.98 14.98 -14.24
CA ASP A 34 6.16 15.07 -13.04
C ASP A 34 6.92 14.60 -11.80
N LEU A 35 7.70 13.53 -11.93
CA LEU A 35 8.56 13.03 -10.86
C LEU A 35 9.75 13.97 -10.57
N LEU A 36 10.30 14.62 -11.59
CA LEU A 36 11.40 15.61 -11.45
C LEU A 36 11.00 16.85 -10.65
N GLU A 37 9.73 17.21 -10.61
CA GLU A 37 9.27 18.31 -9.75
C GLU A 37 9.59 18.10 -8.27
N MET A 38 9.66 16.82 -7.84
CA MET A 38 10.05 16.49 -6.47
C MET A 38 11.55 16.68 -6.18
N GLY A 39 12.33 17.19 -7.14
CA GLY A 39 13.73 17.54 -7.02
C GLY A 39 14.58 17.08 -8.21
N LYS A 40 15.13 18.05 -8.95
CA LYS A 40 15.98 17.80 -10.16
C LYS A 40 17.25 16.96 -9.86
N GLU A 41 17.73 17.00 -8.62
CA GLU A 41 18.93 16.26 -8.17
C GLU A 41 18.68 14.75 -8.04
N LYS A 42 17.46 14.28 -8.34
CA LYS A 42 17.02 12.91 -8.09
C LYS A 42 16.86 12.04 -9.35
N GLU A 43 17.36 12.47 -10.51
CA GLU A 43 17.19 11.70 -11.77
C GLU A 43 17.60 10.24 -11.63
N VAL A 44 18.80 9.97 -11.11
CA VAL A 44 19.30 8.60 -10.88
C VAL A 44 18.40 7.81 -9.92
N LYS A 45 17.83 8.50 -8.92
CA LYS A 45 16.91 7.88 -7.97
C LYS A 45 15.57 7.58 -8.63
N ILE A 46 15.09 8.47 -9.51
CA ILE A 46 13.85 8.28 -10.27
C ILE A 46 13.97 7.06 -11.18
N ASP A 47 15.05 6.95 -11.95
CA ASP A 47 15.26 5.82 -12.86
C ASP A 47 15.28 4.49 -12.10
N LYS A 48 16.00 4.42 -10.98
CA LYS A 48 15.99 3.22 -10.12
C LYS A 48 14.60 2.85 -9.60
N LEU A 49 13.82 3.83 -9.19
CA LEU A 49 12.46 3.60 -8.72
C LEU A 49 11.54 3.14 -9.85
N LEU A 50 11.68 3.73 -11.06
CA LEU A 50 10.94 3.30 -12.24
C LEU A 50 11.29 1.88 -12.68
N GLU A 51 12.58 1.50 -12.60
CA GLU A 51 13.03 0.12 -12.84
C GLU A 51 12.42 -0.86 -11.82
N MET A 52 12.48 -0.53 -10.53
CA MET A 52 11.90 -1.36 -9.46
C MET A 52 10.39 -1.55 -9.61
N ALA A 53 9.70 -0.59 -10.21
CA ALA A 53 8.28 -0.57 -10.42
C ALA A 53 7.85 -1.09 -11.81
N ASP A 54 8.81 -1.48 -12.66
CA ASP A 54 8.57 -1.91 -14.05
C ASP A 54 7.87 -0.82 -14.91
N LEU A 55 8.23 0.46 -14.66
CA LEU A 55 7.65 1.62 -15.32
C LEU A 55 8.62 2.38 -16.23
N MET A 56 9.80 1.80 -16.53
CA MET A 56 10.79 2.47 -17.39
C MET A 56 10.28 2.76 -18.80
N ARG A 57 9.40 1.90 -19.34
CA ARG A 57 8.81 2.09 -20.67
C ARG A 57 7.85 3.27 -20.72
N GLU A 58 7.19 3.55 -19.59
CA GLU A 58 6.18 4.59 -19.42
C GLU A 58 6.77 5.94 -18.98
N LYS A 59 8.09 6.05 -18.91
CA LYS A 59 8.81 7.27 -18.49
C LYS A 59 8.36 8.54 -19.22
N LYS A 60 8.01 8.41 -20.53
CA LYS A 60 7.54 9.52 -21.38
C LYS A 60 6.04 9.54 -21.61
N SER A 61 5.30 8.58 -21.05
CA SER A 61 3.85 8.50 -21.18
C SER A 61 3.18 9.57 -20.32
N HIS A 62 2.00 9.99 -20.75
CA HIS A 62 1.14 10.83 -19.92
C HIS A 62 0.67 9.98 -18.71
N PRO A 63 0.70 10.50 -17.47
CA PRO A 63 0.30 9.73 -16.28
C PRO A 63 -1.12 9.15 -16.37
N TYR A 64 -2.02 9.80 -17.10
CA TYR A 64 -3.41 9.34 -17.25
C TYR A 64 -3.56 8.22 -18.31
N ASP A 65 -2.55 7.99 -19.14
CA ASP A 65 -2.53 6.87 -20.11
C ASP A 65 -2.05 5.56 -19.48
N LEU A 66 -1.57 5.62 -18.24
CA LEU A 66 -1.15 4.46 -17.46
C LEU A 66 -2.35 3.63 -17.02
N SER A 67 -2.18 2.30 -16.91
CA SER A 67 -3.17 1.44 -16.26
C SER A 67 -3.36 1.84 -14.78
N GLY A 68 -4.49 1.47 -14.17
CA GLY A 68 -4.75 1.79 -12.77
C GLY A 68 -3.63 1.34 -11.82
N GLY A 69 -3.12 0.12 -12.01
CA GLY A 69 -1.98 -0.39 -11.23
C GLY A 69 -0.68 0.38 -11.47
N GLN A 70 -0.41 0.77 -12.71
CA GLN A 70 0.73 1.61 -13.06
C GLN A 70 0.61 3.02 -12.45
N GLN A 71 -0.58 3.60 -12.44
CA GLN A 71 -0.84 4.91 -11.81
C GLN A 71 -0.59 4.86 -10.31
N GLN A 72 -1.06 3.82 -9.61
CA GLN A 72 -0.82 3.62 -8.18
C GLN A 72 0.69 3.45 -7.89
N MET A 73 1.38 2.68 -8.71
CA MET A 73 2.83 2.48 -8.56
C MET A 73 3.60 3.79 -8.82
N ALA A 74 3.23 4.55 -9.86
CA ALA A 74 3.82 5.86 -10.16
C ALA A 74 3.57 6.88 -9.03
N ALA A 75 2.37 6.88 -8.45
CA ALA A 75 2.03 7.71 -7.28
C ALA A 75 2.89 7.35 -6.06
N LEU A 76 3.08 6.05 -5.79
CA LEU A 76 3.98 5.60 -4.73
C LEU A 76 5.41 6.11 -4.97
N ILE A 77 5.94 6.00 -6.19
CA ILE A 77 7.26 6.56 -6.53
C ILE A 77 7.30 8.07 -6.22
N LYS A 78 6.28 8.82 -6.64
CA LYS A 78 6.23 10.27 -6.43
C LYS A 78 6.29 10.61 -4.95
N VAL A 79 5.51 9.96 -4.11
CA VAL A 79 5.54 10.24 -2.66
C VAL A 79 6.84 9.77 -2.00
N LEU A 80 7.50 8.72 -2.51
CA LEU A 80 8.80 8.27 -2.03
C LEU A 80 9.94 9.24 -2.35
N LEU A 81 9.83 10.01 -3.43
CA LEU A 81 10.80 11.05 -3.77
C LEU A 81 10.84 12.18 -2.74
N ALA A 82 9.76 12.37 -1.98
CA ALA A 82 9.75 13.27 -0.84
C ALA A 82 10.58 12.75 0.35
N ASP A 83 11.09 11.51 0.29
CA ASP A 83 11.83 10.83 1.36
C ASP A 83 11.11 10.87 2.71
N PRO A 84 9.91 10.26 2.81
CA PRO A 84 9.15 10.20 4.05
C PRO A 84 9.73 9.17 5.01
N GLU A 85 9.53 9.39 6.31
CA GLU A 85 9.72 8.38 7.34
C GLU A 85 8.43 7.59 7.59
N ILE A 86 7.27 8.23 7.35
CA ILE A 86 5.96 7.62 7.50
C ILE A 86 5.16 7.82 6.21
N LEU A 87 4.61 6.73 5.68
CA LEU A 87 3.70 6.73 4.54
C LEU A 87 2.28 6.41 5.01
N LEU A 88 1.33 7.23 4.58
CA LEU A 88 -0.10 6.96 4.75
C LEU A 88 -0.68 6.66 3.38
N LEU A 89 -1.19 5.45 3.18
CA LEU A 89 -1.70 4.96 1.91
C LEU A 89 -3.19 4.67 2.04
N ASP A 90 -3.99 5.26 1.17
CA ASP A 90 -5.45 5.11 1.17
C ASP A 90 -5.87 4.27 -0.04
N GLU A 91 -6.38 3.05 0.23
CA GLU A 91 -6.81 2.06 -0.78
C GLU A 91 -5.79 1.86 -1.93
N PRO A 92 -4.51 1.64 -1.62
CA PRO A 92 -3.44 1.69 -2.63
C PRO A 92 -3.49 0.55 -3.65
N THR A 93 -4.18 -0.56 -3.36
CA THR A 93 -4.32 -1.72 -4.26
C THR A 93 -5.57 -1.66 -5.14
N LYS A 94 -6.39 -0.62 -4.97
CA LYS A 94 -7.63 -0.46 -5.73
C LYS A 94 -7.38 -0.40 -7.23
N GLY A 95 -8.04 -1.30 -7.97
CA GLY A 95 -7.91 -1.38 -9.44
C GLY A 95 -6.62 -2.05 -9.92
N MET A 96 -5.82 -2.62 -9.02
CA MET A 96 -4.70 -3.48 -9.38
C MET A 96 -5.18 -4.90 -9.66
N ASP A 97 -4.56 -5.54 -10.64
CA ASP A 97 -4.61 -7.00 -10.75
C ASP A 97 -3.67 -7.65 -9.70
N ARG A 98 -3.74 -8.97 -9.59
CA ARG A 98 -2.98 -9.73 -8.58
C ARG A 98 -1.46 -9.58 -8.74
N GLU A 99 -0.96 -9.47 -9.96
CA GLU A 99 0.48 -9.35 -10.21
C GLU A 99 0.99 -7.96 -9.77
N HIS A 100 0.26 -6.89 -10.13
CA HIS A 100 0.60 -5.53 -9.70
C HIS A 100 0.48 -5.38 -8.19
N SER A 101 -0.57 -5.93 -7.57
CA SER A 101 -0.76 -5.91 -6.11
C SER A 101 0.41 -6.61 -5.40
N ARG A 102 0.86 -7.78 -5.91
CA ARG A 102 2.02 -8.49 -5.38
C ARG A 102 3.30 -7.65 -5.46
N LYS A 103 3.61 -7.08 -6.64
CA LYS A 103 4.79 -6.20 -6.82
C LYS A 103 4.75 -4.99 -5.88
N PHE A 104 3.55 -4.42 -5.70
CA PHE A 104 3.32 -3.30 -4.79
C PHE A 104 3.63 -3.69 -3.34
N GLY A 105 3.08 -4.82 -2.88
CA GLY A 105 3.32 -5.34 -1.53
C GLY A 105 4.80 -5.65 -1.26
N GLU A 106 5.49 -6.30 -2.22
CA GLU A 106 6.92 -6.56 -2.14
C GLU A 106 7.75 -5.27 -2.04
N LEU A 107 7.35 -4.22 -2.75
CA LEU A 107 8.00 -2.92 -2.65
C LEU A 107 7.78 -2.29 -1.26
N LEU A 108 6.55 -2.36 -0.74
CA LEU A 108 6.26 -1.88 0.62
C LEU A 108 7.08 -2.62 1.68
N ARG A 109 7.23 -3.96 1.56
CA ARG A 109 8.09 -4.74 2.45
C ARG A 109 9.55 -4.27 2.42
N LYS A 110 10.12 -4.06 1.24
CA LYS A 110 11.48 -3.51 1.11
C LYS A 110 11.62 -2.15 1.78
N LEU A 111 10.58 -1.32 1.76
CA LEU A 111 10.59 -0.02 2.42
C LEU A 111 10.52 -0.13 3.94
N THR A 112 9.74 -1.07 4.47
CA THR A 112 9.71 -1.34 5.93
C THR A 112 11.03 -1.90 6.42
N ASP A 113 11.68 -2.79 5.66
CA ASP A 113 13.02 -3.31 5.97
C ASP A 113 14.09 -2.19 6.01
N GLN A 114 13.87 -1.11 5.28
CA GLN A 114 14.69 0.11 5.31
C GLN A 114 14.32 1.07 6.46
N GLY A 115 13.42 0.67 7.36
CA GLY A 115 13.02 1.43 8.55
C GLY A 115 11.91 2.44 8.33
N LYS A 116 11.22 2.43 7.19
CA LYS A 116 10.03 3.26 6.96
C LYS A 116 8.83 2.65 7.68
N THR A 117 7.95 3.51 8.18
CA THR A 117 6.66 3.12 8.75
C THR A 117 5.57 3.32 7.71
N ILE A 118 4.74 2.31 7.48
CA ILE A 118 3.67 2.37 6.48
C ILE A 118 2.33 2.12 7.15
N PHE A 119 1.39 3.01 6.93
CA PHE A 119 0.01 2.91 7.34
C PHE A 119 -0.87 2.74 6.11
N ILE A 120 -1.68 1.69 6.07
CA ILE A 120 -2.56 1.39 4.94
C ILE A 120 -3.99 1.36 5.44
N VAL A 121 -4.88 2.05 4.76
CA VAL A 121 -6.33 1.84 4.85
C VAL A 121 -6.73 1.04 3.62
N SER A 122 -7.33 -0.14 3.81
CA SER A 122 -7.73 -1.00 2.70
C SER A 122 -8.90 -1.91 3.07
N HIS A 123 -9.69 -2.27 2.08
CA HIS A 123 -10.69 -3.33 2.14
C HIS A 123 -10.18 -4.65 1.51
N ASP A 124 -8.97 -4.65 0.97
CA ASP A 124 -8.30 -5.83 0.43
C ASP A 124 -7.70 -6.67 1.58
N LEU A 125 -8.51 -7.59 2.09
CA LEU A 125 -8.15 -8.40 3.25
C LEU A 125 -7.02 -9.37 2.95
N GLU A 126 -6.94 -9.89 1.74
CA GLU A 126 -5.88 -10.80 1.29
C GLU A 126 -4.54 -10.06 1.27
N PHE A 127 -4.51 -8.85 0.72
CA PHE A 127 -3.33 -8.01 0.74
C PHE A 127 -2.88 -7.67 2.17
N CYS A 128 -3.82 -7.32 3.05
CA CYS A 128 -3.52 -7.06 4.46
C CYS A 128 -2.98 -8.30 5.17
N ALA A 129 -3.55 -9.48 4.89
CA ALA A 129 -3.10 -10.74 5.47
C ALA A 129 -1.67 -11.11 5.03
N GLU A 130 -1.31 -10.81 3.78
CA GLU A 130 -0.01 -11.17 3.20
C GLU A 130 1.11 -10.18 3.57
N TYR A 131 0.80 -8.87 3.63
CA TYR A 131 1.83 -7.84 3.72
C TYR A 131 1.86 -7.02 5.01
N ALA A 132 0.83 -7.06 5.85
CA ALA A 132 0.83 -6.29 7.08
C ALA A 132 1.57 -7.00 8.23
N ASP A 133 2.22 -6.24 9.09
CA ASP A 133 2.74 -6.74 10.38
C ASP A 133 1.66 -6.74 11.46
N ARG A 134 0.71 -5.79 11.36
CA ARG A 134 -0.43 -5.66 12.27
C ARG A 134 -1.65 -5.20 11.50
N VAL A 135 -2.80 -5.75 11.85
CA VAL A 135 -4.10 -5.41 11.28
C VAL A 135 -5.04 -4.94 12.37
N GLY A 136 -5.76 -3.86 12.11
CA GLY A 136 -6.78 -3.34 13.00
C GLY A 136 -8.07 -3.05 12.24
N MET A 137 -9.21 -3.33 12.86
CA MET A 137 -10.52 -2.99 12.32
C MET A 137 -10.97 -1.62 12.82
N MET A 138 -11.42 -0.77 11.90
CA MET A 138 -12.09 0.47 12.26
C MET A 138 -13.60 0.30 12.12
N PHE A 139 -14.33 0.57 13.19
CA PHE A 139 -15.79 0.54 13.22
C PHE A 139 -16.31 1.73 14.01
N ASP A 140 -17.31 2.42 13.48
CA ASP A 140 -17.93 3.61 14.10
C ASP A 140 -16.91 4.65 14.62
N GLY A 141 -15.86 4.90 13.83
CA GLY A 141 -14.81 5.87 14.16
C GLY A 141 -13.82 5.42 15.24
N LYS A 142 -13.86 4.15 15.66
CA LYS A 142 -12.97 3.56 16.67
C LYS A 142 -12.19 2.38 16.08
N ILE A 143 -11.01 2.13 16.63
CA ILE A 143 -10.24 0.93 16.32
C ILE A 143 -10.61 -0.16 17.33
N GLU A 144 -11.27 -1.21 16.84
CA GLU A 144 -11.79 -2.34 17.61
C GLU A 144 -10.80 -3.51 17.65
N GLY A 145 -9.64 -3.28 18.17
CA GLY A 145 -8.58 -4.29 18.26
C GLY A 145 -7.53 -4.18 17.17
N ILE A 146 -6.32 -4.52 17.54
CA ILE A 146 -5.17 -4.59 16.63
C ILE A 146 -4.40 -5.85 16.99
N ASP A 147 -4.17 -6.74 16.01
CA ASP A 147 -3.43 -7.97 16.22
C ASP A 147 -2.53 -8.29 15.01
N GLU A 148 -1.72 -9.34 15.11
CA GLU A 148 -1.03 -9.92 13.96
C GLU A 148 -2.04 -10.52 12.98
N PRO A 149 -1.75 -10.50 11.66
CA PRO A 149 -2.71 -10.96 10.64
C PRO A 149 -3.25 -12.37 10.91
N SER A 150 -2.38 -13.32 11.24
CA SER A 150 -2.77 -14.71 11.54
C SER A 150 -3.85 -14.81 12.62
N LYS A 151 -3.66 -14.07 13.70
CA LYS A 151 -4.60 -14.06 14.83
C LYS A 151 -5.85 -13.24 14.52
N PHE A 152 -5.68 -12.07 13.90
CA PHE A 152 -6.80 -11.19 13.55
C PHE A 152 -7.79 -11.88 12.61
N PHE A 153 -7.32 -12.45 11.50
CA PHE A 153 -8.17 -13.08 10.50
C PHE A 153 -8.75 -14.44 10.95
N ALA A 154 -8.02 -15.20 11.77
CA ALA A 154 -8.54 -16.45 12.31
C ALA A 154 -9.69 -16.24 13.31
N GLN A 155 -9.66 -15.13 14.08
CA GLN A 155 -10.67 -14.87 15.11
C GLN A 155 -11.84 -14.02 14.60
N ASN A 156 -11.71 -13.34 13.46
CA ASN A 156 -12.74 -12.45 12.95
C ASN A 156 -13.71 -13.20 12.03
N TYR A 157 -15.02 -13.09 12.30
CA TYR A 157 -16.05 -13.79 11.52
C TYR A 157 -16.48 -13.07 10.25
N PHE A 158 -16.44 -11.73 10.26
CA PHE A 158 -16.95 -10.92 9.17
C PHE A 158 -15.83 -10.38 8.28
N TYR A 159 -14.75 -9.91 8.90
CA TYR A 159 -13.60 -9.34 8.20
C TYR A 159 -12.45 -10.33 8.23
N THR A 160 -12.51 -11.31 7.33
CA THR A 160 -11.51 -12.37 7.25
C THR A 160 -11.31 -12.82 5.80
N THR A 161 -10.17 -13.45 5.51
CA THR A 161 -9.82 -13.93 4.17
C THR A 161 -10.74 -15.07 3.73
N GLU A 162 -10.85 -15.30 2.42
CA GLU A 162 -11.64 -16.41 1.90
C GLU A 162 -11.11 -17.77 2.38
N CYS A 163 -9.79 -17.94 2.46
CA CYS A 163 -9.19 -19.16 3.02
C CYS A 163 -9.61 -19.39 4.47
N ALA A 164 -9.61 -18.35 5.31
CA ALA A 164 -10.02 -18.48 6.69
C ALA A 164 -11.51 -18.79 6.84
N LYS A 165 -12.37 -18.30 5.95
CA LYS A 165 -13.79 -18.68 5.92
C LYS A 165 -13.99 -20.16 5.63
N ILE A 166 -13.26 -20.71 4.66
CA ILE A 166 -13.38 -22.12 4.23
C ILE A 166 -12.79 -23.06 5.28
N THR A 167 -11.69 -22.69 5.91
CA THR A 167 -10.92 -23.57 6.81
C THR A 167 -11.27 -23.42 8.29
N ARG A 168 -12.23 -22.60 8.63
CA ARG A 168 -12.59 -22.29 10.01
C ARG A 168 -12.97 -23.49 10.87
N ASP A 169 -13.64 -24.46 10.27
CA ASP A 169 -14.09 -25.68 10.95
C ASP A 169 -13.02 -26.78 11.01
N PHE A 170 -11.82 -26.51 10.49
CA PHE A 170 -10.69 -27.42 10.58
C PHE A 170 -9.86 -27.15 11.84
N GLU A 171 -9.01 -28.11 12.23
CA GLU A 171 -8.13 -27.97 13.41
C GLU A 171 -7.21 -26.75 13.32
N LYS A 172 -6.85 -26.33 12.10
CA LYS A 172 -6.02 -25.15 11.83
C LYS A 172 -6.72 -24.25 10.82
N VAL A 173 -6.96 -22.98 11.21
CA VAL A 173 -7.46 -21.95 10.30
C VAL A 173 -6.31 -21.47 9.42
N ILE A 174 -6.52 -21.51 8.11
CA ILE A 174 -5.56 -21.07 7.09
C ILE A 174 -6.01 -19.71 6.60
N ILE A 175 -5.13 -18.71 6.63
CA ILE A 175 -5.50 -17.34 6.24
C ILE A 175 -5.05 -16.98 4.82
N LEU A 176 -4.04 -17.66 4.27
CA LEU A 176 -3.53 -17.42 2.93
C LEU A 176 -3.47 -18.70 2.09
N PRO A 177 -3.74 -18.63 0.76
CA PRO A 177 -3.72 -19.79 -0.12
C PRO A 177 -2.39 -20.56 -0.12
N GLN A 178 -1.26 -19.88 0.02
CA GLN A 178 0.06 -20.52 0.04
C GLN A 178 0.28 -21.38 1.29
N GLU A 179 -0.45 -21.16 2.37
CA GLU A 179 -0.35 -21.99 3.58
C GLU A 179 -0.97 -23.37 3.39
N VAL A 180 -1.90 -23.53 2.43
CA VAL A 180 -2.53 -24.83 2.11
C VAL A 180 -1.49 -25.84 1.67
N VAL A 181 -0.52 -25.42 0.86
CA VAL A 181 0.53 -26.28 0.31
C VAL A 181 1.47 -26.83 1.39
N SER A 182 1.57 -26.17 2.54
CA SER A 182 2.43 -26.59 3.65
C SER A 182 1.77 -27.59 4.61
N VAL A 183 0.47 -27.87 4.43
CA VAL A 183 -0.32 -28.75 5.32
C VAL A 183 -0.64 -30.11 4.66
N CYS A 184 -0.44 -30.22 3.34
CA CYS A 184 -0.49 -31.47 2.57
C CYS A 184 0.89 -32.07 2.45
#